data_efd4d07706e8e30496af0031bb6649c7
#
_entry.id   efd4d07706e8e30496af0031bb6649c7
#
_cell.length_a   1.000
_cell.length_b   1.000
_cell.length_c   1.000
_cell.angle_alpha   90.00
_cell.angle_beta   90.00
_cell.angle_gamma   90.00
#
_symmetry.space_group_name_H-M   'P 1'
#
loop_
_entity.id
_entity.type
_entity.pdbx_description
1 polymer ?
#
loop_
_entity_poly.entity_id
_entity_poly.type
_entity_poly.pdbx_seq_one_letter_code
_entity_poly.pdbx_strand_id
1 'polypeptide(L)'
;HTTSAPPVLAGLSADVCLHGHLSAGTAAVECALEGIPTLLIDREGCPDSKFYELPEGKVIFKNWLDAIDALMEHFKAPQGIPGFGDWSEIIGEFDPFRDGKAANRIGTYLHWLIQGYEKGLNRDVIMADAAQRYSKNWGNDKVISINSV
;
A
#
# COMPACT_ATOMS: atom_id res chain seq x y z
N HIS A 1 29.69 0.23 -8.22
CA HIS A 1 28.36 0.61 -7.77
C HIS A 1 27.50 -0.66 -7.76
N THR A 2 27.32 -1.27 -6.59
CA THR A 2 26.30 -2.28 -6.38
C THR A 2 24.96 -1.54 -6.35
N THR A 3 24.16 -1.67 -7.40
CA THR A 3 22.76 -1.22 -7.39
C THR A 3 22.04 -2.02 -6.31
N SER A 4 21.51 -1.36 -5.27
CA SER A 4 20.69 -2.04 -4.28
C SER A 4 19.42 -2.55 -4.98
N ALA A 5 19.16 -3.85 -4.87
CA ALA A 5 17.93 -4.42 -5.39
C ALA A 5 16.72 -3.86 -4.61
N PRO A 6 15.56 -3.64 -5.25
CA PRO A 6 14.34 -3.28 -4.54
C PRO A 6 14.01 -4.31 -3.44
N PRO A 7 13.49 -3.89 -2.28
CA PRO A 7 13.19 -4.80 -1.17
C PRO A 7 12.27 -5.96 -1.56
N VAL A 8 11.30 -5.73 -2.46
CA VAL A 8 10.38 -6.75 -2.94
C VAL A 8 11.10 -7.94 -3.62
N LEU A 9 12.26 -7.71 -4.26
CA LEU A 9 13.01 -8.82 -4.86
C LEU A 9 13.57 -9.77 -3.80
N ALA A 10 13.96 -9.27 -2.64
CA ALA A 10 14.33 -10.12 -1.50
C ALA A 10 13.08 -10.81 -0.93
N GLY A 11 11.97 -10.09 -0.83
CA GLY A 11 10.69 -10.63 -0.40
C GLY A 11 10.20 -11.82 -1.22
N LEU A 12 10.32 -11.76 -2.55
CA LEU A 12 9.95 -12.87 -3.46
C LEU A 12 10.72 -14.18 -3.22
N SER A 13 11.81 -14.12 -2.46
CA SER A 13 12.60 -15.29 -2.07
C SER A 13 12.37 -15.74 -0.62
N ALA A 14 11.44 -15.09 0.09
CA ALA A 14 11.15 -15.32 1.49
C ALA A 14 9.75 -15.93 1.66
N ASP A 15 9.60 -16.78 2.68
CA ASP A 15 8.30 -17.34 3.05
C ASP A 15 7.45 -16.32 3.83
N VAL A 16 8.10 -15.41 4.55
CA VAL A 16 7.47 -14.33 5.35
C VAL A 16 8.38 -13.10 5.35
N CYS A 17 7.80 -11.93 5.21
CA CYS A 17 8.48 -10.65 5.38
C CYS A 17 8.16 -10.02 6.73
N LEU A 18 9.16 -9.41 7.37
CA LEU A 18 8.98 -8.62 8.59
C LEU A 18 9.41 -7.18 8.36
N HIS A 19 8.58 -6.25 8.79
CA HIS A 19 8.86 -4.82 8.70
C HIS A 19 8.72 -4.15 10.07
N GLY A 20 9.73 -3.36 10.45
CA GLY A 20 9.85 -2.78 11.79
C GLY A 20 9.14 -1.44 12.03
N HIS A 21 8.28 -0.99 11.11
CA HIS A 21 7.62 0.32 11.18
C HIS A 21 6.20 0.27 10.63
N LEU A 22 5.27 1.00 11.29
CA LEU A 22 3.93 1.24 10.77
C LEU A 22 3.80 2.57 10.01
N SER A 23 4.76 3.48 10.16
CA SER A 23 4.69 4.83 9.58
C SER A 23 5.18 4.94 8.14
N ALA A 24 6.06 4.04 7.68
CA ALA A 24 6.71 4.14 6.36
C ALA A 24 6.88 2.75 5.70
N GLY A 25 5.79 2.02 5.61
CA GLY A 25 5.80 0.62 5.21
C GLY A 25 5.86 0.35 3.70
N THR A 26 6.47 1.19 2.84
CA THR A 26 6.46 0.94 1.38
C THR A 26 6.99 -0.43 1.00
N ALA A 27 8.09 -0.88 1.61
CA ALA A 27 8.62 -2.22 1.36
C ALA A 27 7.66 -3.34 1.82
N ALA A 28 6.95 -3.13 2.94
CA ALA A 28 5.94 -4.06 3.41
C ALA A 28 4.74 -4.12 2.45
N VAL A 29 4.27 -2.96 1.98
CA VAL A 29 3.18 -2.86 0.98
C VAL A 29 3.58 -3.56 -0.31
N GLU A 30 4.81 -3.35 -0.81
CA GLU A 30 5.30 -4.02 -2.01
C GLU A 30 5.27 -5.55 -1.85
N CYS A 31 5.74 -6.08 -0.73
CA CYS A 31 5.71 -7.52 -0.45
C CYS A 31 4.26 -8.03 -0.33
N ALA A 32 3.39 -7.32 0.38
CA ALA A 32 1.99 -7.71 0.53
C ALA A 32 1.22 -7.65 -0.80
N LEU A 33 1.52 -6.69 -1.68
CA LEU A 33 0.96 -6.60 -3.04
C LEU A 33 1.32 -7.84 -3.89
N GLU A 34 2.50 -8.40 -3.70
CA GLU A 34 2.93 -9.64 -4.36
C GLU A 34 2.39 -10.90 -3.68
N GLY A 35 1.56 -10.76 -2.62
CA GLY A 35 0.95 -11.86 -1.90
C GLY A 35 1.90 -12.59 -0.93
N ILE A 36 3.02 -11.97 -0.60
CA ILE A 36 3.98 -12.53 0.37
C ILE A 36 3.45 -12.23 1.78
N PRO A 37 3.30 -13.22 2.66
CA PRO A 37 2.92 -12.99 4.04
C PRO A 37 3.82 -11.95 4.69
N THR A 38 3.23 -10.85 5.19
CA THR A 38 4.02 -9.72 5.67
C THR A 38 3.56 -9.28 7.05
N LEU A 39 4.49 -9.23 8.00
CA LEU A 39 4.26 -8.86 9.39
C LEU A 39 4.81 -7.46 9.67
N LEU A 40 4.12 -6.74 10.53
CA LEU A 40 4.49 -5.41 10.99
C LEU A 40 4.78 -5.43 12.49
N ILE A 41 5.88 -4.80 12.89
CA ILE A 41 6.17 -4.57 14.31
C ILE A 41 5.87 -3.11 14.62
N ASP A 42 4.87 -2.89 15.47
CA ASP A 42 4.50 -1.55 15.92
C ASP A 42 5.45 -1.07 17.02
N ARG A 43 6.46 -0.30 16.61
CA ARG A 43 7.46 0.29 17.51
C ARG A 43 7.17 1.75 17.84
N GLU A 44 6.29 2.39 17.09
CA GLU A 44 6.18 3.84 17.06
C GLU A 44 4.85 4.34 17.63
N GLY A 45 3.83 3.50 17.67
CA GLY A 45 2.50 3.89 18.14
C GLY A 45 1.92 5.02 17.28
N CYS A 46 1.83 4.85 15.96
CA CYS A 46 1.29 5.86 15.05
C CYS A 46 -0.22 5.66 14.87
N PRO A 47 -1.09 6.31 15.69
CA PRO A 47 -2.51 5.97 15.78
C PRO A 47 -3.29 6.23 14.49
N ASP A 48 -2.79 7.12 13.64
CA ASP A 48 -3.44 7.48 12.37
C ASP A 48 -3.00 6.57 11.19
N SER A 49 -2.19 5.55 11.47
CA SER A 49 -1.76 4.63 10.43
C SER A 49 -2.90 3.73 9.98
N LYS A 50 -3.17 3.69 8.69
CA LYS A 50 -4.13 2.78 8.06
C LYS A 50 -3.83 1.30 8.36
N PHE A 51 -2.57 0.97 8.66
CA PHE A 51 -2.17 -0.39 8.97
C PHE A 51 -2.79 -0.94 10.26
N TYR A 52 -3.29 -0.09 11.17
CA TYR A 52 -4.02 -0.56 12.35
C TYR A 52 -5.37 -1.23 12.04
N GLU A 53 -5.84 -1.18 10.81
CA GLU A 53 -6.99 -1.98 10.37
C GLU A 53 -6.62 -3.45 10.13
N LEU A 54 -5.32 -3.78 10.04
CA LEU A 54 -4.84 -5.15 9.91
C LEU A 54 -4.93 -5.92 11.23
N PRO A 55 -5.13 -7.26 11.18
CA PRO A 55 -5.34 -8.07 12.37
C PRO A 55 -4.13 -8.07 13.32
N GLU A 56 -4.36 -7.66 14.60
CA GLU A 56 -3.37 -7.78 15.66
C GLU A 56 -3.12 -9.27 15.98
N GLY A 57 -1.87 -9.64 16.21
CA GLY A 57 -1.43 -11.01 16.48
C GLY A 57 -1.34 -11.92 15.25
N LYS A 58 -1.72 -11.43 14.06
CA LYS A 58 -1.54 -12.15 12.78
C LYS A 58 -0.71 -11.36 11.77
N VAL A 59 -0.88 -10.05 11.76
CA VAL A 59 -0.15 -9.13 10.88
C VAL A 59 0.61 -8.10 11.71
N ILE A 60 -0.06 -7.48 12.69
CA ILE A 60 0.56 -6.47 13.55
C ILE A 60 0.95 -7.10 14.88
N PHE A 61 2.17 -6.82 15.31
CA PHE A 61 2.74 -7.22 16.59
C PHE A 61 3.32 -6.01 17.32
N LYS A 62 3.12 -5.91 18.62
CA LYS A 62 3.63 -4.80 19.46
C LYS A 62 5.10 -4.94 19.81
N ASN A 63 5.63 -6.14 19.73
CA ASN A 63 7.02 -6.41 20.05
C ASN A 63 7.56 -7.62 19.25
N TRP A 64 8.88 -7.75 19.26
CA TRP A 64 9.56 -8.81 18.54
C TRP A 64 9.32 -10.21 19.10
N LEU A 65 9.14 -10.35 20.41
CA LEU A 65 8.95 -11.66 21.03
C LEU A 65 7.65 -12.29 20.57
N ASP A 66 6.54 -11.55 20.62
CA ASP A 66 5.24 -12.01 20.15
C ASP A 66 5.26 -12.39 18.66
N ALA A 67 5.97 -11.60 17.84
CA ALA A 67 6.12 -11.89 16.40
C ALA A 67 6.93 -13.17 16.16
N ILE A 68 8.02 -13.39 16.92
CA ILE A 68 8.84 -14.60 16.81
C ILE A 68 8.06 -15.82 17.27
N ASP A 69 7.34 -15.73 18.39
CA ASP A 69 6.53 -16.84 18.89
C ASP A 69 5.43 -17.21 17.88
N ALA A 70 4.75 -16.23 17.31
CA ALA A 70 3.75 -16.45 16.28
C ALA A 70 4.36 -17.07 14.99
N LEU A 71 5.56 -16.63 14.57
CA LEU A 71 6.29 -17.24 13.46
C LEU A 71 6.63 -18.71 13.75
N MET A 72 7.13 -19.00 14.93
CA MET A 72 7.47 -20.37 15.32
C MET A 72 6.22 -21.26 15.35
N GLU A 73 5.10 -20.74 15.81
CA GLU A 73 3.82 -21.45 15.79
C GLU A 73 3.34 -21.67 14.35
N HIS A 74 3.41 -20.65 13.50
CA HIS A 74 3.02 -20.72 12.10
C HIS A 74 3.79 -21.81 11.36
N PHE A 75 5.11 -21.88 11.51
CA PHE A 75 5.93 -22.88 10.83
C PHE A 75 5.84 -24.29 11.45
N LYS A 76 5.38 -24.44 12.69
CA LYS A 76 5.08 -25.74 13.29
C LYS A 76 3.75 -26.31 12.83
N ALA A 77 2.80 -25.46 12.50
CA ALA A 77 1.47 -25.89 12.04
C ALA A 77 1.56 -26.44 10.60
N PRO A 78 0.97 -27.61 10.30
CA PRO A 78 1.06 -28.23 8.97
C PRO A 78 0.57 -27.37 7.81
N GLN A 79 -0.34 -26.42 8.07
CA GLN A 79 -0.90 -25.49 7.07
C GLN A 79 -0.69 -24.03 7.46
N GLY A 80 0.18 -23.77 8.43
CA GLY A 80 0.35 -22.44 8.99
C GLY A 80 -0.85 -21.94 9.81
N ILE A 81 -0.77 -20.71 10.28
CA ILE A 81 -1.87 -20.03 10.95
C ILE A 81 -2.73 -19.33 9.90
N PRO A 82 -4.05 -19.58 9.84
CA PRO A 82 -4.93 -18.92 8.88
C PRO A 82 -4.93 -17.38 9.01
N GLY A 83 -4.71 -16.69 7.90
CA GLY A 83 -4.64 -15.23 7.84
C GLY A 83 -3.33 -14.63 8.38
N PHE A 84 -2.29 -15.45 8.58
CA PHE A 84 -0.98 -14.97 9.03
C PHE A 84 -0.29 -14.18 7.93
N GLY A 85 0.04 -12.92 8.21
CA GLY A 85 0.65 -12.01 7.23
C GLY A 85 -0.27 -11.60 6.07
N ASP A 86 -1.58 -11.85 6.17
CA ASP A 86 -2.56 -11.55 5.12
C ASP A 86 -3.06 -10.10 5.20
N TRP A 87 -2.90 -9.37 4.10
CA TRP A 87 -3.32 -7.97 3.95
C TRP A 87 -4.56 -7.81 3.06
N SER A 88 -5.25 -8.89 2.73
CA SER A 88 -6.38 -8.87 1.79
C SER A 88 -7.46 -7.84 2.12
N GLU A 89 -7.66 -7.52 3.40
CA GLU A 89 -8.66 -6.55 3.85
C GLU A 89 -8.40 -5.12 3.39
N ILE A 90 -7.13 -4.69 3.32
CA ILE A 90 -6.78 -3.29 2.98
C ILE A 90 -5.94 -3.14 1.71
N ILE A 91 -5.36 -4.22 1.19
CA ILE A 91 -4.38 -4.14 0.10
C ILE A 91 -4.95 -3.52 -1.19
N GLY A 92 -6.24 -3.68 -1.43
CA GLY A 92 -6.95 -3.09 -2.57
C GLY A 92 -7.01 -1.57 -2.55
N GLU A 93 -6.78 -0.93 -1.40
CA GLU A 93 -6.74 0.52 -1.28
C GLU A 93 -5.39 1.10 -1.74
N PHE A 94 -4.31 0.32 -1.60
CA PHE A 94 -2.97 0.72 -2.03
C PHE A 94 -2.75 0.56 -3.54
N ASP A 95 -3.35 -0.45 -4.14
CA ASP A 95 -3.37 -0.61 -5.60
C ASP A 95 -4.73 -1.14 -6.06
N PRO A 96 -5.72 -0.25 -6.24
CA PRO A 96 -7.08 -0.64 -6.61
C PRO A 96 -7.20 -1.22 -8.02
N PHE A 97 -6.20 -1.05 -8.88
CA PHE A 97 -6.25 -1.54 -10.25
C PHE A 97 -5.46 -2.84 -10.46
N ARG A 98 -4.42 -3.07 -9.71
CA ARG A 98 -3.57 -4.29 -9.77
C ARG A 98 -3.11 -4.66 -11.20
N ASP A 99 -2.84 -3.67 -12.06
CA ASP A 99 -2.55 -3.85 -13.49
C ASP A 99 -1.19 -3.27 -13.94
N GLY A 100 -0.38 -2.81 -12.99
CA GLY A 100 0.95 -2.26 -13.26
C GLY A 100 0.96 -0.92 -14.01
N LYS A 101 -0.20 -0.25 -14.20
CA LYS A 101 -0.31 0.98 -14.99
C LYS A 101 -0.45 2.26 -14.15
N ALA A 102 -0.11 2.22 -12.86
CA ALA A 102 -0.22 3.36 -11.96
C ALA A 102 0.58 4.57 -12.47
N ALA A 103 1.84 4.38 -12.88
CA ALA A 103 2.68 5.45 -13.42
C ALA A 103 2.09 6.09 -14.69
N ASN A 104 1.46 5.30 -15.55
CA ASN A 104 0.79 5.81 -16.75
C ASN A 104 -0.42 6.70 -16.37
N ARG A 105 -1.24 6.27 -15.40
CA ARG A 105 -2.38 7.07 -14.92
C ARG A 105 -1.92 8.38 -14.30
N ILE A 106 -0.91 8.33 -13.44
CA ILE A 106 -0.32 9.52 -12.82
C ILE A 106 0.22 10.47 -13.91
N GLY A 107 1.00 9.96 -14.85
CA GLY A 107 1.54 10.76 -15.96
C GLY A 107 0.45 11.39 -16.82
N THR A 108 -0.61 10.65 -17.12
CA THR A 108 -1.76 11.16 -17.88
C THR A 108 -2.49 12.26 -17.12
N TYR A 109 -2.72 12.07 -15.82
CA TYR A 109 -3.36 13.08 -14.96
C TYR A 109 -2.54 14.36 -14.90
N LEU A 110 -1.24 14.27 -14.66
CA LEU A 110 -0.32 15.40 -14.63
C LEU A 110 -0.30 16.14 -15.99
N HIS A 111 -0.34 15.41 -17.09
CA HIS A 111 -0.41 16.00 -18.42
C HIS A 111 -1.67 16.86 -18.62
N TRP A 112 -2.83 16.40 -18.15
CA TRP A 112 -4.06 17.20 -18.20
C TRP A 112 -3.95 18.49 -17.38
N LEU A 113 -3.34 18.43 -16.20
CA LEU A 113 -3.12 19.63 -15.38
C LEU A 113 -2.20 20.63 -16.10
N ILE A 114 -1.09 20.16 -16.69
CA ILE A 114 -0.15 20.99 -17.44
C ILE A 114 -0.85 21.65 -18.64
N GLN A 115 -1.61 20.88 -19.42
CA GLN A 115 -2.36 21.42 -20.56
C GLN A 115 -3.35 22.51 -20.15
N GLY A 116 -4.02 22.36 -19.02
CA GLY A 116 -4.93 23.38 -18.48
C GLY A 116 -4.19 24.65 -18.09
N TYR A 117 -3.04 24.50 -17.45
CA TYR A 117 -2.18 25.62 -17.08
C TYR A 117 -1.65 26.38 -18.31
N GLU A 118 -1.16 25.69 -19.32
CA GLU A 118 -0.67 26.27 -20.58
C GLU A 118 -1.75 27.07 -21.33
N LYS A 119 -3.02 26.67 -21.17
CA LYS A 119 -4.17 27.40 -21.72
C LYS A 119 -4.60 28.61 -20.85
N GLY A 120 -3.91 28.87 -19.75
CA GLY A 120 -4.24 29.96 -18.84
C GLY A 120 -5.54 29.80 -18.06
N LEU A 121 -6.00 28.55 -17.87
CA LEU A 121 -7.22 28.29 -17.11
C LEU A 121 -6.99 28.48 -15.60
N ASN A 122 -8.06 28.79 -14.88
CA ASN A 122 -8.05 28.87 -13.42
C ASN A 122 -7.79 27.47 -12.83
N ARG A 123 -7.09 27.43 -11.68
CA ARG A 123 -6.72 26.21 -10.98
C ARG A 123 -7.93 25.30 -10.70
N ASP A 124 -9.04 25.88 -10.23
CA ASP A 124 -10.22 25.10 -9.86
C ASP A 124 -10.87 24.44 -11.07
N VAL A 125 -10.89 25.15 -12.21
CA VAL A 125 -11.34 24.61 -13.51
C VAL A 125 -10.44 23.48 -13.97
N ILE A 126 -9.12 23.64 -13.87
CA ILE A 126 -8.14 22.61 -14.23
C ILE A 126 -8.35 21.34 -13.40
N MET A 127 -8.47 21.49 -12.08
CA MET A 127 -8.65 20.37 -11.16
C MET A 127 -9.98 19.66 -11.40
N ALA A 128 -11.08 20.39 -11.61
CA ALA A 128 -12.39 19.81 -11.90
C ALA A 128 -12.41 19.03 -13.22
N ASP A 129 -11.84 19.62 -14.30
CA ASP A 129 -11.74 18.94 -15.60
C ASP A 129 -10.88 17.66 -15.52
N ALA A 130 -9.72 17.74 -14.86
CA ALA A 130 -8.84 16.59 -14.69
C ALA A 130 -9.52 15.47 -13.86
N ALA A 131 -10.22 15.81 -12.77
CA ALA A 131 -10.99 14.85 -11.97
C ALA A 131 -12.12 14.21 -12.77
N GLN A 132 -12.84 14.99 -13.57
CA GLN A 132 -13.90 14.47 -14.44
C GLN A 132 -13.36 13.51 -15.50
N ARG A 133 -12.23 13.83 -16.14
CA ARG A 133 -11.56 12.93 -17.10
C ARG A 133 -11.09 11.65 -16.41
N TYR A 134 -10.54 11.77 -15.19
CA TYR A 134 -10.10 10.63 -14.40
C TYR A 134 -11.28 9.68 -14.12
N SER A 135 -12.38 10.21 -13.59
CA SER A 135 -13.61 9.47 -13.32
C SER A 135 -14.15 8.76 -14.56
N LYS A 136 -14.19 9.46 -15.70
CA LYS A 136 -14.67 8.90 -16.96
C LYS A 136 -13.82 7.74 -17.47
N ASN A 137 -12.48 7.82 -17.30
CA ASN A 137 -11.56 6.81 -17.83
C ASN A 137 -11.36 5.63 -16.89
N TRP A 138 -11.43 5.85 -15.57
CA TRP A 138 -10.99 4.86 -14.57
C TRP A 138 -11.96 4.62 -13.43
N GLY A 139 -13.11 5.28 -13.40
CA GLY A 139 -14.19 5.07 -12.42
C GLY A 139 -14.35 6.20 -11.41
N ASN A 140 -15.59 6.49 -11.04
CA ASN A 140 -15.93 7.54 -10.08
C ASN A 140 -15.50 7.18 -8.66
N ASP A 141 -15.45 5.91 -8.34
CA ASP A 141 -15.05 5.35 -7.05
C ASP A 141 -13.56 5.55 -6.74
N LYS A 142 -12.77 6.01 -7.73
CA LYS A 142 -11.34 6.29 -7.58
C LYS A 142 -11.02 7.76 -7.32
N VAL A 143 -12.04 8.61 -7.22
CA VAL A 143 -11.87 10.05 -6.94
C VAL A 143 -12.50 10.37 -5.59
N ILE A 144 -11.67 10.82 -4.66
CA ILE A 144 -12.12 11.27 -3.34
C ILE A 144 -12.25 12.80 -3.40
N SER A 145 -13.47 13.30 -3.17
CA SER A 145 -13.69 14.74 -2.96
C SER A 145 -13.32 15.09 -1.52
N ILE A 146 -12.28 15.85 -1.34
CA ILE A 146 -11.99 16.49 -0.05
C ILE A 146 -12.99 17.63 0.07
N ASN A 147 -14.10 17.42 0.76
CA ASN A 147 -14.95 18.50 1.17
C ASN A 147 -14.11 19.38 2.08
N SER A 148 -13.91 20.64 1.66
CA SER A 148 -13.28 21.67 2.48
C SER A 148 -13.99 21.72 3.83
N VAL A 149 -13.23 21.47 4.88
CA VAL A 149 -13.61 21.70 6.28
C VAL A 149 -13.81 23.21 6.49
#